data_b525e3bf2261739aceb1e21bee59d587
#
_entry.id   b525e3bf2261739aceb1e21bee59d587
#
_cell.length_a   1.000
_cell.length_b   1.000
_cell.length_c   1.000
_cell.angle_alpha   90.00
_cell.angle_beta   90.00
_cell.angle_gamma   90.00
#
_symmetry.space_group_name_H-M   'P 1'
#
loop_
_entity.id
_entity.type
_entity.pdbx_description
1 polymer ?
#
loop_
_entity_poly.entity_id
_entity_poly.type
_entity_poly.pdbx_seq_one_letter_code
_entity_poly.pdbx_strand_id
1 'polypeptide(L)'
;MTEFPAWLAPHVPASARHPGLAIAKLGSAQTFARGGFALTSPAFNAGEALDPSFTATEEDAVAPPLEWSAPPPGSAELVLVVEDASAKGADPACHWLVWGLAGQRGKLLEGEVPPRTGKNARRNSEWLLPDPPEGETRHYLFQIFATDLPLV
;
A
#
# COMPACT_ATOMS: atom_id res chain seq x y z
N MET A 1 -5.48 -19.75 14.02
CA MET A 1 -5.21 -19.48 12.59
C MET A 1 -6.12 -18.35 12.10
N THR A 2 -5.54 -17.35 11.47
CA THR A 2 -6.31 -16.24 10.98
C THR A 2 -6.67 -16.45 9.51
N GLU A 3 -7.94 -16.39 9.20
CA GLU A 3 -8.41 -16.50 7.82
C GLU A 3 -8.48 -15.13 7.16
N PHE A 4 -8.39 -15.12 5.84
CA PHE A 4 -8.57 -13.89 5.07
C PHE A 4 -10.03 -13.44 5.19
N PRO A 5 -10.29 -12.16 5.52
CA PRO A 5 -11.66 -11.68 5.72
C PRO A 5 -12.54 -11.85 4.48
N ALA A 6 -13.73 -12.41 4.67
CA ALA A 6 -14.66 -12.63 3.57
C ALA A 6 -15.09 -11.33 2.89
N TRP A 7 -15.23 -10.24 3.65
CA TRP A 7 -15.62 -8.94 3.08
C TRP A 7 -14.57 -8.36 2.16
N LEU A 8 -13.30 -8.72 2.38
CA LEU A 8 -12.19 -8.19 1.58
C LEU A 8 -11.92 -9.04 0.33
N ALA A 9 -12.27 -10.32 0.34
CA ALA A 9 -11.97 -11.24 -0.74
C ALA A 9 -12.39 -10.75 -2.14
N PRO A 10 -13.57 -10.12 -2.34
CA PRO A 10 -13.93 -9.63 -3.67
C PRO A 10 -13.07 -8.49 -4.19
N HIS A 11 -12.30 -7.84 -3.32
CA HIS A 11 -11.48 -6.68 -3.67
C HIS A 11 -10.01 -7.00 -3.87
N VAL A 12 -9.59 -8.25 -3.63
CA VAL A 12 -8.19 -8.66 -3.72
C VAL A 12 -8.12 -9.94 -4.55
N PRO A 13 -7.25 -10.01 -5.56
CA PRO A 13 -7.13 -11.23 -6.36
C PRO A 13 -6.73 -12.42 -5.49
N ALA A 14 -7.17 -13.63 -5.90
CA ALA A 14 -6.94 -14.84 -5.12
C ALA A 14 -5.47 -15.09 -4.81
N SER A 15 -4.57 -14.69 -5.70
CA SER A 15 -3.13 -14.86 -5.53
C SER A 15 -2.49 -13.90 -4.54
N ALA A 16 -3.25 -12.92 -4.04
CA ALA A 16 -2.75 -11.87 -3.15
C ALA A 16 -3.51 -11.79 -1.82
N ARG A 17 -4.26 -12.83 -1.47
CA ARG A 17 -5.08 -12.85 -0.24
C ARG A 17 -4.27 -13.38 0.94
N HIS A 18 -3.50 -12.50 1.55
CA HIS A 18 -2.73 -12.84 2.74
C HIS A 18 -3.40 -12.26 3.98
N PRO A 19 -3.71 -13.08 5.01
CA PRO A 19 -4.40 -12.58 6.21
C PRO A 19 -3.57 -11.62 7.06
N GLY A 20 -2.26 -11.58 6.85
CA GLY A 20 -1.36 -10.65 7.54
C GLY A 20 -1.28 -9.25 6.95
N LEU A 21 -1.97 -8.99 5.82
CA LEU A 21 -2.00 -7.65 5.24
C LEU A 21 -2.61 -6.63 6.21
N ALA A 22 -2.09 -5.42 6.20
CA ALA A 22 -2.57 -4.37 7.10
C ALA A 22 -4.09 -4.18 6.97
N ILE A 23 -4.61 -4.13 5.74
CA ILE A 23 -6.05 -3.94 5.53
C ILE A 23 -6.87 -5.13 6.04
N ALA A 24 -6.33 -6.34 5.98
CA ALA A 24 -7.00 -7.52 6.50
C ALA A 24 -7.12 -7.50 8.02
N LYS A 25 -6.14 -6.89 8.70
CA LYS A 25 -6.12 -6.78 10.17
C LYS A 25 -6.84 -5.55 10.69
N LEU A 26 -6.78 -4.44 9.97
CA LEU A 26 -7.27 -3.15 10.46
C LEU A 26 -8.58 -2.70 9.85
N GLY A 27 -8.93 -3.19 8.67
CA GLY A 27 -10.14 -2.77 7.98
C GLY A 27 -11.36 -3.58 8.38
N SER A 28 -12.53 -3.12 7.90
CA SER A 28 -13.80 -3.82 8.08
C SER A 28 -14.71 -3.51 6.89
N ALA A 29 -15.77 -4.30 6.74
CA ALA A 29 -16.76 -4.07 5.69
C ALA A 29 -17.40 -2.68 5.81
N GLN A 30 -17.54 -2.17 7.02
CA GLN A 30 -18.16 -0.88 7.28
C GLN A 30 -17.27 0.30 6.97
N THR A 31 -15.95 0.11 7.03
CA THR A 31 -14.98 1.19 6.83
C THR A 31 -14.34 1.17 5.45
N PHE A 32 -14.38 0.04 4.76
CA PHE A 32 -13.71 -0.12 3.46
C PHE A 32 -14.31 0.80 2.40
N ALA A 33 -13.47 1.60 1.74
CA ALA A 33 -13.84 2.53 0.66
C ALA A 33 -14.98 3.49 1.05
N ARG A 34 -15.07 3.82 2.33
CA ARG A 34 -16.15 4.67 2.85
C ARG A 34 -16.15 6.03 2.16
N GLY A 35 -17.31 6.43 1.67
CA GLY A 35 -17.43 7.72 0.96
C GLY A 35 -16.72 7.76 -0.38
N GLY A 36 -16.35 6.61 -0.94
CA GLY A 36 -15.60 6.55 -2.19
C GLY A 36 -14.10 6.75 -2.04
N PHE A 37 -13.58 6.70 -0.82
CA PHE A 37 -12.14 6.85 -0.57
C PHE A 37 -11.36 5.77 -1.30
N ALA A 38 -10.45 6.18 -2.17
CA ALA A 38 -9.72 5.26 -3.04
C ALA A 38 -8.31 5.74 -3.31
N LEU A 39 -7.41 4.78 -3.50
CA LEU A 39 -6.01 5.01 -3.87
C LEU A 39 -5.79 4.53 -5.30
N THR A 40 -5.20 5.37 -6.12
CA THR A 40 -4.90 5.06 -7.52
C THR A 40 -3.50 5.53 -7.88
N SER A 41 -3.00 5.12 -9.04
CA SER A 41 -1.75 5.64 -9.57
C SER A 41 -1.96 6.12 -11.00
N PRO A 42 -1.39 7.28 -11.38
CA PRO A 42 -1.39 7.68 -12.78
C PRO A 42 -0.45 6.83 -13.65
N ALA A 43 0.41 6.01 -13.05
CA ALA A 43 1.40 5.21 -13.77
C ALA A 43 0.93 3.79 -14.06
N PHE A 44 -0.07 3.27 -13.35
CA PHE A 44 -0.58 1.91 -13.58
C PHE A 44 -2.00 1.77 -13.05
N ASN A 45 -2.73 0.81 -13.61
CA ASN A 45 -4.05 0.44 -13.12
C ASN A 45 -3.95 -0.79 -12.20
N ALA A 46 -4.99 -1.00 -11.39
CA ALA A 46 -5.06 -2.19 -10.54
C ALA A 46 -4.93 -3.46 -11.39
N GLY A 47 -4.09 -4.38 -10.95
CA GLY A 47 -3.85 -5.64 -11.66
C GLY A 47 -2.80 -5.59 -12.74
N GLU A 48 -2.28 -4.40 -13.08
CA GLU A 48 -1.21 -4.27 -14.07
C GLU A 48 0.17 -4.50 -13.45
N ALA A 49 1.13 -4.90 -14.30
CA ALA A 49 2.52 -5.04 -13.88
C ALA A 49 3.12 -3.67 -13.57
N LEU A 50 3.95 -3.62 -12.53
CA LEU A 50 4.71 -2.41 -12.22
C LEU A 50 5.75 -2.16 -13.32
N ASP A 51 5.87 -0.91 -13.72
CA ASP A 51 6.92 -0.50 -14.65
C ASP A 51 8.29 -0.73 -13.98
N PRO A 52 9.28 -1.23 -14.73
CA PRO A 52 10.62 -1.44 -14.17
C PRO A 52 11.23 -0.22 -13.49
N SER A 53 10.84 0.99 -13.85
CA SER A 53 11.33 2.22 -13.21
C SER A 53 10.99 2.32 -11.73
N PHE A 54 10.09 1.47 -11.22
CA PHE A 54 9.72 1.41 -9.80
C PHE A 54 10.30 0.17 -9.10
N THR A 55 11.14 -0.59 -9.78
CA THR A 55 11.66 -1.87 -9.30
C THR A 55 13.17 -1.92 -9.32
N ALA A 56 13.75 -2.95 -8.69
CA ALA A 56 15.19 -3.14 -8.64
C ALA A 56 15.82 -3.43 -10.01
N THR A 57 15.02 -3.58 -11.07
CA THR A 57 15.52 -3.78 -12.44
C THR A 57 16.23 -2.52 -12.97
N GLU A 58 15.83 -1.35 -12.53
CA GLU A 58 16.41 -0.08 -12.97
C GLU A 58 17.35 0.48 -11.89
N GLU A 59 18.49 1.04 -12.30
CA GLU A 59 19.46 1.60 -11.36
C GLU A 59 18.93 2.82 -10.61
N ASP A 60 18.17 3.65 -11.30
CA ASP A 60 17.62 4.89 -10.76
C ASP A 60 16.15 4.79 -10.40
N ALA A 61 15.71 3.59 -10.03
CA ALA A 61 14.33 3.34 -9.66
C ALA A 61 13.89 4.20 -8.48
N VAL A 62 12.63 4.63 -8.53
CA VAL A 62 12.01 5.50 -7.53
C VAL A 62 10.64 4.96 -7.15
N ALA A 63 10.06 5.51 -6.09
CA ALA A 63 8.69 5.16 -5.69
C ALA A 63 7.70 5.65 -6.76
N PRO A 64 6.63 4.88 -7.01
CA PRO A 64 5.64 5.28 -8.00
C PRO A 64 4.80 6.46 -7.56
N PRO A 65 4.23 7.21 -8.51
CA PRO A 65 3.30 8.27 -8.15
C PRO A 65 1.98 7.67 -7.68
N LEU A 66 1.35 8.30 -6.70
CA LEU A 66 0.08 7.85 -6.13
C LEU A 66 -0.87 9.04 -5.96
N GLU A 67 -2.16 8.77 -6.08
CA GLU A 67 -3.21 9.76 -5.88
C GLU A 67 -4.31 9.15 -5.02
N TRP A 68 -4.97 9.97 -4.23
CA TRP A 68 -6.10 9.51 -3.42
C TRP A 68 -7.21 10.53 -3.41
N SER A 69 -8.43 10.03 -3.37
CA SER A 69 -9.63 10.84 -3.28
C SER A 69 -9.80 11.39 -1.87
N ALA A 70 -10.82 12.23 -1.68
CA ALA A 70 -11.10 12.79 -0.37
C ALA A 70 -11.45 11.67 0.63
N PRO A 71 -10.80 11.64 1.81
CA PRO A 71 -11.16 10.68 2.85
C PRO A 71 -12.49 11.06 3.51
N PRO A 72 -13.05 10.19 4.36
CA PRO A 72 -14.27 10.52 5.10
C PRO A 72 -14.10 11.79 5.93
N PRO A 73 -15.19 12.57 6.12
CA PRO A 73 -15.13 13.77 6.96
C PRO A 73 -14.62 13.44 8.36
N GLY A 74 -13.82 14.32 8.93
CA GLY A 74 -13.23 14.11 10.26
C GLY A 74 -11.91 13.37 10.24
N SER A 75 -11.40 13.03 9.07
CA SER A 75 -10.07 12.41 8.95
C SER A 75 -8.97 13.40 9.31
N ALA A 76 -8.11 13.03 10.24
CA ALA A 76 -7.00 13.88 10.68
C ALA A 76 -5.74 13.62 9.89
N GLU A 77 -5.49 12.36 9.53
CA GLU A 77 -4.24 11.95 8.90
C GLU A 77 -4.46 10.74 8.01
N LEU A 78 -3.62 10.59 7.01
CA LEU A 78 -3.63 9.40 6.14
C LEU A 78 -2.33 8.63 6.28
N VAL A 79 -2.44 7.30 6.15
CA VAL A 79 -1.31 6.37 6.21
C VAL A 79 -1.33 5.50 4.97
N LEU A 80 -0.19 5.36 4.32
CA LEU A 80 0.02 4.52 3.14
C LEU A 80 0.85 3.31 3.53
N VAL A 81 0.41 2.13 3.12
CA VAL A 81 1.17 0.89 3.36
C VAL A 81 1.24 0.12 2.04
N VAL A 82 2.45 -0.27 1.64
CA VAL A 82 2.65 -1.16 0.49
C VAL A 82 3.27 -2.45 1.00
N GLU A 83 2.61 -3.57 0.74
CA GLU A 83 3.06 -4.87 1.20
C GLU A 83 3.11 -5.88 0.06
N ASP A 84 4.09 -6.80 0.13
CA ASP A 84 4.14 -7.95 -0.77
C ASP A 84 3.17 -9.00 -0.24
N ALA A 85 2.06 -9.19 -0.95
CA ALA A 85 1.00 -10.11 -0.55
C ALA A 85 1.28 -11.56 -0.96
N SER A 86 2.41 -11.82 -1.61
CA SER A 86 2.74 -13.14 -2.15
C SER A 86 3.49 -14.04 -1.16
N ALA A 87 3.83 -13.53 0.01
CA ALA A 87 4.55 -14.29 1.02
C ALA A 87 3.74 -15.52 1.46
N LYS A 88 4.43 -16.66 1.65
CA LYS A 88 3.81 -17.90 2.12
C LYS A 88 4.41 -18.26 3.47
N GLY A 89 3.55 -18.51 4.45
CA GLY A 89 3.97 -18.96 5.79
C GLY A 89 4.70 -17.90 6.60
N ALA A 90 4.70 -16.64 6.17
CA ALA A 90 5.33 -15.52 6.86
C ALA A 90 4.45 -14.29 6.72
N ASP A 91 4.73 -13.27 7.52
CA ASP A 91 4.02 -11.99 7.38
C ASP A 91 4.40 -11.32 6.05
N PRO A 92 3.48 -10.55 5.46
CA PRO A 92 3.80 -9.79 4.26
C PRO A 92 4.97 -8.84 4.51
N ALA A 93 5.89 -8.77 3.56
CA ALA A 93 7.01 -7.84 3.66
C ALA A 93 6.52 -6.43 3.38
N CYS A 94 6.83 -5.51 4.28
CA CYS A 94 6.49 -4.10 4.09
C CYS A 94 7.51 -3.45 3.15
N HIS A 95 7.02 -2.91 2.05
CA HIS A 95 7.85 -2.20 1.08
C HIS A 95 7.84 -0.69 1.28
N TRP A 96 6.79 -0.16 1.87
CA TRP A 96 6.70 1.28 2.13
C TRP A 96 5.67 1.54 3.20
N LEU A 97 6.05 2.39 4.16
CA LEU A 97 5.14 2.84 5.20
C LEU A 97 5.26 4.36 5.25
N VAL A 98 4.19 5.04 4.86
CA VAL A 98 4.13 6.50 4.81
C VAL A 98 3.05 6.98 5.75
N TRP A 99 3.36 7.97 6.57
CA TRP A 99 2.39 8.54 7.49
C TRP A 99 2.58 10.06 7.58
N GLY A 100 1.70 10.73 8.30
CA GLY A 100 1.75 12.19 8.39
C GLY A 100 1.18 12.89 7.16
N LEU A 101 0.47 12.16 6.28
CA LEU A 101 -0.20 12.79 5.14
C LEU A 101 -1.45 13.52 5.62
N ALA A 102 -1.72 14.70 5.06
CA ALA A 102 -2.89 15.48 5.44
C ALA A 102 -4.18 14.70 5.18
N GLY A 103 -5.17 14.83 6.07
CA GLY A 103 -6.44 14.15 5.99
C GLY A 103 -7.37 14.74 4.92
N GLN A 104 -6.89 14.83 3.70
CA GLN A 104 -7.61 15.39 2.57
C GLN A 104 -7.17 14.73 1.27
N ARG A 105 -7.88 15.00 0.18
CA ARG A 105 -7.46 14.57 -1.16
C ARG A 105 -6.02 15.02 -1.41
N GLY A 106 -5.21 14.17 -2.02
CA GLY A 106 -3.84 14.51 -2.29
C GLY A 106 -3.15 13.55 -3.22
N LYS A 107 -1.83 13.71 -3.32
CA LYS A 107 -1.01 12.87 -4.18
C LYS A 107 0.44 12.92 -3.72
N LEU A 108 1.20 11.91 -4.15
CA LEU A 108 2.66 11.88 -4.11
C LEU A 108 3.13 11.79 -5.55
N LEU A 109 4.04 12.67 -5.94
CA LEU A 109 4.64 12.62 -7.27
C LEU A 109 5.65 11.46 -7.33
N GLU A 110 5.96 11.02 -8.54
CA GLU A 110 6.97 9.99 -8.74
C GLU A 110 8.28 10.39 -8.07
N GLY A 111 8.80 9.53 -7.20
CA GLY A 111 10.05 9.78 -6.49
C GLY A 111 9.99 10.84 -5.40
N GLU A 112 8.82 11.37 -5.12
CA GLU A 112 8.67 12.38 -4.06
C GLU A 112 8.96 11.75 -2.68
N VAL A 113 9.70 12.48 -1.84
CA VAL A 113 9.96 12.05 -0.46
C VAL A 113 8.75 12.42 0.40
N PRO A 114 8.07 11.42 1.00
CA PRO A 114 6.91 11.71 1.85
C PRO A 114 7.29 12.47 3.11
N PRO A 115 6.31 13.11 3.79
CA PRO A 115 6.61 13.87 5.01
C PRO A 115 7.16 12.99 6.13
N ARG A 116 6.62 11.78 6.31
CA ARG A 116 7.10 10.84 7.33
C ARG A 116 7.04 9.42 6.81
N THR A 117 8.04 8.62 7.14
CA THR A 117 8.10 7.22 6.74
C THR A 117 8.49 6.35 7.93
N GLY A 118 7.92 5.15 7.95
CA GLY A 118 8.28 4.13 8.92
C GLY A 118 9.27 3.14 8.31
N LYS A 119 9.62 2.11 9.07
CA LYS A 119 10.59 1.11 8.63
C LYS A 119 9.96 0.09 7.69
N ASN A 120 10.64 -0.19 6.59
CA ASN A 120 10.28 -1.28 5.68
C ASN A 120 10.93 -2.59 6.13
N ALA A 121 10.75 -3.66 5.35
CA ALA A 121 11.27 -4.98 5.69
C ALA A 121 12.79 -5.05 5.84
N ARG A 122 13.51 -4.08 5.29
CA ARG A 122 14.98 -3.97 5.41
C ARG A 122 15.40 -2.98 6.48
N ARG A 123 14.45 -2.50 7.28
CA ARG A 123 14.66 -1.58 8.40
C ARG A 123 15.20 -0.20 8.02
N ASN A 124 15.00 0.20 6.77
CA ASN A 124 15.21 1.58 6.36
C ASN A 124 13.86 2.23 6.04
N SER A 125 13.85 3.52 5.81
CA SER A 125 12.61 4.29 5.67
C SER A 125 12.32 4.68 4.21
N GLU A 126 12.85 3.92 3.27
CA GLU A 126 12.69 4.20 1.85
C GLU A 126 11.65 3.29 1.21
N TRP A 127 11.27 3.63 -0.02
CA TRP A 127 10.57 2.71 -0.91
C TRP A 127 11.50 1.52 -1.16
N LEU A 128 11.09 0.34 -0.68
CA LEU A 128 11.87 -0.88 -0.91
C LEU A 128 11.55 -1.39 -2.30
N LEU A 129 12.55 -1.36 -3.18
CA LEU A 129 12.37 -1.76 -4.57
C LEU A 129 11.92 -3.21 -4.68
N PRO A 130 10.78 -3.50 -5.36
CA PRO A 130 10.41 -4.87 -5.67
C PRO A 130 11.50 -5.57 -6.47
N ASP A 131 11.90 -6.74 -6.01
CA ASP A 131 12.97 -7.53 -6.61
C ASP A 131 12.63 -9.02 -6.53
N PRO A 132 11.55 -9.46 -7.20
CA PRO A 132 11.17 -10.86 -7.15
C PRO A 132 12.22 -11.74 -7.84
N PRO A 133 12.41 -12.99 -7.35
CA PRO A 133 13.29 -13.94 -8.02
C PRO A 133 12.87 -14.17 -9.47
N GLU A 134 13.83 -14.46 -10.32
CA GLU A 134 13.58 -14.73 -11.74
C GLU A 134 12.50 -15.82 -11.90
N GLY A 135 11.55 -15.57 -12.77
CA GLY A 135 10.45 -16.50 -13.03
C GLY A 135 9.33 -16.45 -12.00
N GLU A 136 9.45 -15.63 -10.95
CA GLU A 136 8.40 -15.49 -9.94
C GLU A 136 7.59 -14.21 -10.17
N THR A 137 6.28 -14.32 -9.97
CA THR A 137 5.38 -13.18 -9.97
C THR A 137 4.99 -12.86 -8.54
N ARG A 138 5.16 -11.62 -8.14
CA ARG A 138 4.78 -11.13 -6.81
C ARG A 138 3.68 -10.09 -6.93
N HIS A 139 2.81 -10.04 -5.94
CA HIS A 139 1.69 -9.10 -5.88
C HIS A 139 1.93 -8.10 -4.76
N TYR A 140 1.99 -6.82 -5.13
CA TYR A 140 2.20 -5.74 -4.17
C TYR A 140 0.87 -5.03 -3.97
N LEU A 141 0.42 -4.96 -2.74
CA LEU A 141 -0.85 -4.32 -2.41
C LEU A 141 -0.59 -2.94 -1.84
N PHE A 142 -1.16 -1.94 -2.52
CA PHE A 142 -1.09 -0.55 -2.10
C PHE A 142 -2.34 -0.23 -1.29
N GLN A 143 -2.16 0.24 -0.07
CA GLN A 143 -3.25 0.43 0.90
C GLN A 143 -3.19 1.83 1.47
N ILE A 144 -4.36 2.46 1.67
CA ILE A 144 -4.43 3.77 2.31
C ILE A 144 -5.46 3.73 3.43
N PHE A 145 -5.12 4.34 4.55
CA PHE A 145 -5.95 4.38 5.75
C PHE A 145 -6.15 5.83 6.18
N ALA A 146 -7.36 6.15 6.59
CA ALA A 146 -7.67 7.45 7.19
C ALA A 146 -7.86 7.27 8.68
N THR A 147 -7.22 8.11 9.47
CA THR A 147 -7.34 8.09 10.92
C THR A 147 -8.03 9.37 11.39
N ASP A 148 -8.78 9.27 12.49
CA ASP A 148 -9.47 10.43 13.08
C ASP A 148 -8.61 11.17 14.12
N LEU A 149 -7.42 10.63 14.40
CA LEU A 149 -6.44 11.25 15.31
C LEU A 149 -5.09 11.29 14.61
N PRO A 150 -4.30 12.35 14.83
CA PRO A 150 -2.96 12.40 14.27
C PRO A 150 -2.05 11.37 14.95
N LEU A 151 -1.14 10.80 14.18
CA LEU A 151 -0.13 9.88 14.70
C LEU A 151 1.08 10.66 15.15
N VAL A 152 1.65 10.27 16.27
CA VAL A 152 2.82 10.93 16.84
C VAL A 152 4.02 10.02 16.89
#